data_0af517107f68ea28140a361b03668e92
#
_entry.id   0af517107f68ea28140a361b03668e92
#
_cell.length_a   1.000
_cell.length_b   1.000
_cell.length_c   1.000
_cell.angle_alpha   90.00
_cell.angle_beta   90.00
_cell.angle_gamma   90.00
#
_symmetry.space_group_name_H-M   'P 1'
#
loop_
_entity.id
_entity.type
_entity.pdbx_description
1 polymer ?
#
loop_
_entity_poly.entity_id
_entity_poly.type
_entity_poly.pdbx_seq_one_letter_code
_entity_poly.pdbx_strand_id
1 'polypeptide(L)'
;MLKNAVEARRMRTENLEFKRQFNVSSVLTGESVPVKALRQQIRLMAPTNGRVLIYGESGTGKELIARAIHAESLRRDQIFVELNCAAIPEAHIEAELFGYRHGAVGQGFSPGSQSGPAEHRGTLERANGGTLFLDEVGDMSLKTQSKVLSALDDQQFTPVGGTQPIHVDVRLIASTNKDLEEEIAKGNFREDLFYRLNVVPFLVPPLRERKQDIPPLAREFLAEFGRQYGRPRMEIVDDALEALAQYHWPGNVRELKNVIERVMILNPRALRIERKHLPPLTHKAGTRSTEEFSTLQQARDAYEREFILKKIEESRNNMSRAAELLGLERSHLYRKMKALGIAVRE
;
A
#
# COMPACT_ATOMS: atom_id res chain seq x y z
N MET A 1 -26.90 28.10 28.57
CA MET A 1 -27.09 26.64 28.45
C MET A 1 -27.67 26.23 27.09
N LEU A 2 -28.78 26.77 26.61
CA LEU A 2 -29.40 26.41 25.32
C LEU A 2 -28.49 26.66 24.10
N LYS A 3 -27.74 27.77 24.01
CA LYS A 3 -26.82 28.05 22.93
C LYS A 3 -25.73 26.97 22.80
N ASN A 4 -25.11 26.55 23.90
CA ASN A 4 -24.05 25.52 23.89
C ASN A 4 -24.57 24.14 23.48
N ALA A 5 -25.84 23.82 23.82
CA ALA A 5 -26.47 22.56 23.42
C ALA A 5 -26.80 22.54 21.91
N VAL A 6 -27.24 23.66 21.34
CA VAL A 6 -27.53 23.83 19.92
C VAL A 6 -26.22 23.75 19.11
N GLU A 7 -25.17 24.41 19.59
CA GLU A 7 -23.84 24.43 18.94
C GLU A 7 -23.20 23.02 18.99
N ALA A 8 -23.27 22.32 20.11
CA ALA A 8 -22.81 20.93 20.25
C ALA A 8 -23.59 19.96 19.32
N ARG A 9 -24.90 20.20 19.15
CA ARG A 9 -25.71 19.40 18.22
C ARG A 9 -25.37 19.70 16.76
N ARG A 10 -25.13 20.96 16.41
CA ARG A 10 -24.69 21.37 15.08
C ARG A 10 -23.32 20.78 14.73
N MET A 11 -22.33 20.88 15.64
CA MET A 11 -21.02 20.26 15.47
C MET A 11 -21.09 18.72 15.32
N ARG A 12 -21.99 18.07 16.07
CA ARG A 12 -22.22 16.63 15.92
C ARG A 12 -22.84 16.30 14.56
N THR A 13 -23.78 17.08 14.07
CA THR A 13 -24.41 16.86 12.75
C THR A 13 -23.43 17.13 11.62
N GLU A 14 -22.68 18.23 11.66
CA GLU A 14 -21.61 18.53 10.71
C GLU A 14 -20.51 17.45 10.74
N ASN A 15 -20.14 16.95 11.91
CA ASN A 15 -19.17 15.85 12.06
C ASN A 15 -19.71 14.51 11.50
N LEU A 16 -21.02 14.26 11.63
CA LEU A 16 -21.68 13.08 11.05
C LEU A 16 -21.79 13.19 9.53
N GLU A 17 -22.05 14.39 9.00
CA GLU A 17 -22.06 14.64 7.55
C GLU A 17 -20.63 14.57 6.97
N PHE A 18 -19.64 15.13 7.65
CA PHE A 18 -18.22 14.95 7.34
C PHE A 18 -17.85 13.46 7.37
N LYS A 19 -18.21 12.73 8.43
CA LYS A 19 -17.97 11.27 8.50
C LYS A 19 -18.67 10.51 7.37
N ARG A 20 -19.85 10.93 6.92
CA ARG A 20 -20.56 10.31 5.78
C ARG A 20 -19.89 10.64 4.44
N GLN A 21 -19.34 11.83 4.27
CA GLN A 21 -18.57 12.22 3.07
C GLN A 21 -17.19 11.55 3.03
N PHE A 22 -16.56 11.33 4.19
CA PHE A 22 -15.29 10.60 4.32
C PHE A 22 -15.47 9.08 4.49
N ASN A 23 -16.65 8.57 4.75
CA ASN A 23 -17.00 7.18 4.50
C ASN A 23 -17.12 6.96 2.97
N VAL A 24 -16.04 7.28 2.27
CA VAL A 24 -15.75 6.71 0.95
C VAL A 24 -15.96 5.21 1.12
N SER A 25 -16.87 4.69 0.35
CA SER A 25 -17.40 3.34 0.38
C SER A 25 -16.29 2.35 0.78
N SER A 26 -16.35 1.83 2.00
CA SER A 26 -15.53 0.70 2.47
C SER A 26 -15.92 -0.61 1.75
N VAL A 27 -16.49 -0.48 0.57
CA VAL A 27 -16.90 -1.61 -0.25
C VAL A 27 -15.68 -2.15 -0.96
N LEU A 28 -15.26 -3.34 -0.57
CA LEU A 28 -14.26 -4.09 -1.31
C LEU A 28 -14.81 -4.45 -2.69
N THR A 29 -14.41 -3.71 -3.72
CA THR A 29 -14.81 -3.99 -5.10
C THR A 29 -14.03 -5.18 -5.65
N GLY A 30 -14.74 -6.09 -6.34
CA GLY A 30 -14.18 -7.28 -6.96
C GLY A 30 -15.12 -8.47 -6.85
N GLU A 31 -15.08 -9.33 -7.85
CA GLU A 31 -15.92 -10.54 -7.94
C GLU A 31 -15.08 -11.83 -7.94
N SER A 32 -13.77 -11.72 -7.85
CA SER A 32 -12.85 -12.85 -7.78
C SER A 32 -13.08 -13.69 -6.52
N VAL A 33 -12.75 -14.97 -6.61
CA VAL A 33 -12.88 -15.91 -5.49
C VAL A 33 -12.11 -15.43 -4.25
N PRO A 34 -10.85 -14.95 -4.36
CA PRO A 34 -10.13 -14.43 -3.20
C PRO A 34 -10.81 -13.22 -2.53
N VAL A 35 -11.36 -12.28 -3.31
CA VAL A 35 -12.04 -11.10 -2.73
C VAL A 35 -13.35 -11.51 -2.06
N LYS A 36 -14.10 -12.46 -2.62
CA LYS A 36 -15.29 -13.03 -1.97
C LYS A 36 -14.95 -13.71 -0.65
N ALA A 37 -13.87 -14.47 -0.62
CA ALA A 37 -13.38 -15.12 0.61
C ALA A 37 -12.96 -14.07 1.66
N LEU A 38 -12.25 -13.02 1.27
CA LEU A 38 -11.90 -11.91 2.17
C LEU A 38 -13.16 -11.23 2.75
N ARG A 39 -14.18 -10.94 1.94
CA ARG A 39 -15.46 -10.38 2.46
C ARG A 39 -16.12 -11.30 3.46
N GLN A 40 -16.13 -12.61 3.21
CA GLN A 40 -16.68 -13.58 4.16
C GLN A 40 -15.88 -13.61 5.46
N GLN A 41 -14.56 -13.60 5.38
CA GLN A 41 -13.67 -13.55 6.54
C GLN A 41 -13.87 -12.25 7.34
N ILE A 42 -14.04 -11.10 6.69
CA ILE A 42 -14.37 -9.82 7.34
C ILE A 42 -15.67 -9.96 8.14
N ARG A 43 -16.75 -10.45 7.54
CA ARG A 43 -18.06 -10.61 8.22
C ARG A 43 -17.97 -11.51 9.45
N LEU A 44 -17.15 -12.54 9.43
CA LEU A 44 -16.95 -13.45 10.56
C LEU A 44 -16.13 -12.80 11.67
N MET A 45 -15.11 -12.02 11.32
CA MET A 45 -14.16 -11.45 12.28
C MET A 45 -14.55 -10.08 12.81
N ALA A 46 -15.27 -9.28 12.02
CA ALA A 46 -15.62 -7.91 12.40
C ALA A 46 -16.36 -7.82 13.75
N PRO A 47 -17.35 -8.68 14.07
CA PRO A 47 -18.06 -8.63 15.35
C PRO A 47 -17.20 -9.03 16.55
N THR A 48 -16.01 -9.55 16.36
CA THR A 48 -15.12 -9.94 17.46
C THR A 48 -14.15 -8.82 17.82
N ASN A 49 -13.54 -8.88 19.01
CA ASN A 49 -12.44 -8.00 19.41
C ASN A 49 -11.06 -8.63 19.06
N GLY A 50 -11.04 -9.72 18.26
CA GLY A 50 -9.81 -10.39 17.85
C GLY A 50 -8.88 -9.43 17.10
N ARG A 51 -7.58 -9.54 17.36
CA ARG A 51 -6.54 -8.84 16.63
C ARG A 51 -6.43 -9.42 15.23
N VAL A 52 -6.20 -8.55 14.27
CA VAL A 52 -6.10 -8.93 12.85
C VAL A 52 -4.75 -8.45 12.33
N LEU A 53 -4.06 -9.34 11.62
CA LEU A 53 -2.84 -9.00 10.89
C LEU A 53 -3.06 -9.22 9.40
N ILE A 54 -2.92 -8.14 8.61
CA ILE A 54 -3.21 -8.11 7.18
C ILE A 54 -1.89 -8.16 6.41
N TYR A 55 -1.68 -9.23 5.66
CA TYR A 55 -0.53 -9.41 4.78
C TYR A 55 -0.89 -9.06 3.34
N GLY A 56 0.03 -8.46 2.63
CA GLY A 56 -0.10 -8.23 1.20
C GLY A 56 0.86 -7.16 0.69
N GLU A 57 1.14 -7.23 -0.59
CA GLU A 57 2.02 -6.26 -1.25
C GLU A 57 1.53 -4.82 -1.09
N SER A 58 2.45 -3.86 -1.28
CA SER A 58 2.08 -2.45 -1.26
C SER A 58 1.03 -2.15 -2.35
N GLY A 59 0.02 -1.35 -2.00
CA GLY A 59 -1.04 -0.96 -2.92
C GLY A 59 -2.13 -1.99 -3.19
N THR A 60 -2.17 -3.13 -2.48
CA THR A 60 -3.21 -4.16 -2.63
C THR A 60 -4.56 -3.79 -2.02
N GLY A 61 -4.60 -2.79 -1.12
CA GLY A 61 -5.82 -2.33 -0.44
C GLY A 61 -5.93 -2.79 1.01
N LYS A 62 -4.82 -3.06 1.71
CA LYS A 62 -4.79 -3.45 3.14
C LYS A 62 -5.56 -2.48 4.04
N GLU A 63 -5.40 -1.18 3.84
CA GLU A 63 -6.15 -0.14 4.56
C GLU A 63 -7.66 -0.27 4.36
N LEU A 64 -8.10 -0.52 3.13
CA LEU A 64 -9.52 -0.69 2.81
C LEU A 64 -10.13 -1.88 3.57
N ILE A 65 -9.38 -2.97 3.72
CA ILE A 65 -9.78 -4.14 4.51
C ILE A 65 -9.87 -3.76 6.00
N ALA A 66 -8.89 -3.04 6.53
CA ALA A 66 -8.93 -2.60 7.93
C ALA A 66 -10.16 -1.72 8.21
N ARG A 67 -10.47 -0.79 7.30
CA ARG A 67 -11.68 0.05 7.37
C ARG A 67 -12.96 -0.75 7.26
N ALA A 68 -13.01 -1.77 6.38
CA ALA A 68 -14.16 -2.66 6.23
C ALA A 68 -14.39 -3.49 7.52
N ILE A 69 -13.33 -4.02 8.14
CA ILE A 69 -13.40 -4.73 9.42
C ILE A 69 -13.95 -3.81 10.53
N HIS A 70 -13.49 -2.55 10.58
CA HIS A 70 -14.00 -1.59 11.54
C HIS A 70 -15.48 -1.26 11.29
N ALA A 71 -15.87 -1.01 10.04
CA ALA A 71 -17.25 -0.64 9.66
C ALA A 71 -18.28 -1.72 9.97
N GLU A 72 -17.88 -3.00 9.91
CA GLU A 72 -18.73 -4.15 10.25
C GLU A 72 -18.57 -4.59 11.73
N SER A 73 -17.78 -3.88 12.54
CA SER A 73 -17.49 -4.24 13.93
C SER A 73 -18.50 -3.69 14.93
N LEU A 74 -18.40 -4.19 16.17
CA LEU A 74 -19.14 -3.62 17.31
C LEU A 74 -18.70 -2.20 17.66
N ARG A 75 -17.52 -1.75 17.16
CA ARG A 75 -16.95 -0.42 17.36
C ARG A 75 -17.13 0.49 16.13
N ARG A 76 -18.00 0.15 15.18
CA ARG A 76 -18.22 0.89 13.93
C ARG A 76 -18.59 2.37 14.12
N ASP A 77 -19.24 2.71 15.23
CA ASP A 77 -19.65 4.08 15.57
C ASP A 77 -18.56 4.83 16.36
N GLN A 78 -17.48 4.13 16.73
CA GLN A 78 -16.34 4.67 17.44
C GLN A 78 -15.27 5.19 16.48
N ILE A 79 -14.22 5.77 17.03
CA ILE A 79 -13.12 6.32 16.22
C ILE A 79 -12.28 5.20 15.59
N PHE A 80 -11.93 5.39 14.33
CA PHE A 80 -10.88 4.63 13.62
C PHE A 80 -9.67 5.54 13.48
N VAL A 81 -8.56 5.16 14.10
CA VAL A 81 -7.30 5.91 14.04
C VAL A 81 -6.28 5.09 13.30
N GLU A 82 -5.63 5.70 12.33
CA GLU A 82 -4.61 5.09 11.50
C GLU A 82 -3.24 5.68 11.80
N LEU A 83 -2.23 4.84 11.81
CA LEU A 83 -0.82 5.22 11.87
C LEU A 83 -0.02 4.40 10.88
N ASN A 84 0.62 5.06 9.92
CA ASN A 84 1.54 4.41 9.00
C ASN A 84 2.96 4.47 9.57
N CYS A 85 3.49 3.30 9.96
CA CYS A 85 4.80 3.20 10.59
C CYS A 85 5.97 3.47 9.64
N ALA A 86 5.77 3.24 8.32
CA ALA A 86 6.80 3.52 7.32
C ALA A 86 6.90 5.02 6.96
N ALA A 87 5.82 5.78 7.16
CA ALA A 87 5.76 7.19 6.79
C ALA A 87 6.38 8.13 7.83
N ILE A 88 6.59 7.66 9.07
CA ILE A 88 7.07 8.47 10.19
C ILE A 88 8.53 8.10 10.48
N PRO A 89 9.43 9.09 10.56
CA PRO A 89 10.80 8.84 10.98
C PRO A 89 10.86 8.13 12.33
N GLU A 90 11.77 7.17 12.49
CA GLU A 90 11.91 6.36 13.71
C GLU A 90 11.97 7.19 15.00
N ALA A 91 12.67 8.32 14.97
CA ALA A 91 12.81 9.22 16.12
C ALA A 91 11.47 9.82 16.60
N HIS A 92 10.44 9.85 15.73
CA HIS A 92 9.15 10.47 16.02
C HIS A 92 8.01 9.47 16.24
N ILE A 93 8.17 8.22 15.79
CA ILE A 93 7.11 7.22 15.87
C ILE A 93 6.65 6.94 17.30
N GLU A 94 7.57 6.96 18.28
CA GLU A 94 7.23 6.80 19.69
C GLU A 94 6.36 7.97 20.20
N ALA A 95 6.69 9.20 19.80
CA ALA A 95 5.95 10.40 20.18
C ALA A 95 4.55 10.43 19.54
N GLU A 96 4.41 9.93 18.31
CA GLU A 96 3.12 9.81 17.61
C GLU A 96 2.25 8.69 18.20
N LEU A 97 2.83 7.55 18.58
CA LEU A 97 2.11 6.44 19.17
C LEU A 97 1.66 6.72 20.60
N PHE A 98 2.60 7.13 21.46
CA PHE A 98 2.39 7.24 22.90
C PHE A 98 2.15 8.66 23.37
N GLY A 99 2.38 9.66 22.53
CA GLY A 99 2.31 11.06 22.94
C GLY A 99 3.51 11.49 23.80
N TYR A 100 3.51 12.77 24.16
CA TYR A 100 4.53 13.31 25.07
C TYR A 100 3.92 14.33 26.03
N ARG A 101 4.55 14.46 27.19
CA ARG A 101 4.21 15.43 28.24
C ARG A 101 5.22 16.59 28.26
N HIS A 102 4.83 17.69 28.89
CA HIS A 102 5.62 18.92 28.97
C HIS A 102 7.07 18.65 29.44
N GLY A 103 8.06 19.19 28.74
CA GLY A 103 9.47 19.05 29.10
C GLY A 103 10.20 17.85 28.56
N ALA A 104 9.53 16.89 27.91
CA ALA A 104 10.14 15.67 27.38
C ALA A 104 10.85 15.86 26.04
N VAL A 105 10.67 16.97 25.37
CA VAL A 105 11.23 17.26 24.04
C VAL A 105 12.61 17.90 24.19
N GLY A 106 13.60 17.06 24.56
CA GLY A 106 15.00 17.38 24.43
C GLY A 106 15.51 17.08 23.03
N GLN A 107 16.04 18.08 22.33
CA GLN A 107 17.01 17.98 21.23
C GLN A 107 16.59 17.21 19.95
N GLY A 108 15.46 17.55 19.34
CA GLY A 108 15.08 16.95 18.03
C GLY A 108 13.96 17.66 17.30
N PHE A 109 13.18 18.45 17.99
CA PHE A 109 12.18 19.34 17.39
C PHE A 109 12.81 20.72 17.14
N SER A 110 12.62 21.25 15.95
CA SER A 110 13.25 22.49 15.44
C SER A 110 13.46 23.56 16.50
N PRO A 111 14.69 24.08 16.66
CA PRO A 111 14.97 25.21 17.54
C PRO A 111 14.44 26.49 16.92
N GLY A 112 13.18 26.81 17.15
CA GLY A 112 12.57 28.03 16.58
C GLY A 112 11.18 28.36 17.08
N SER A 113 10.40 27.43 17.61
CA SER A 113 9.11 27.76 18.21
C SER A 113 9.19 27.65 19.72
N GLN A 114 9.31 28.81 20.39
CA GLN A 114 9.16 28.95 21.85
C GLN A 114 7.74 28.64 22.35
N SER A 115 6.89 28.05 21.51
CA SER A 115 5.50 27.67 21.77
C SER A 115 5.13 26.38 21.04
N GLY A 116 5.93 25.32 21.19
CA GLY A 116 5.44 23.95 20.87
C GLY A 116 4.28 23.62 21.81
N PRO A 117 3.26 22.83 21.35
CA PRO A 117 2.15 22.41 22.21
C PRO A 117 2.72 21.73 23.47
N ALA A 118 2.25 22.20 24.62
CA ALA A 118 2.75 21.76 25.93
C ALA A 118 2.58 20.26 26.19
N GLU A 119 1.74 19.61 25.40
CA GLU A 119 1.36 18.21 25.54
C GLU A 119 0.77 17.71 24.21
N HIS A 120 1.16 16.49 23.79
CA HIS A 120 0.61 15.83 22.60
C HIS A 120 0.00 14.47 22.99
N ARG A 121 -1.27 14.27 22.66
CA ARG A 121 -1.94 12.99 22.85
C ARG A 121 -1.57 12.03 21.74
N GLY A 122 -0.98 10.90 22.13
CA GLY A 122 -0.59 9.86 21.20
C GLY A 122 -1.76 9.19 20.49
N THR A 123 -1.44 8.49 19.42
CA THR A 123 -2.42 7.76 18.60
C THR A 123 -3.16 6.69 19.40
N LEU A 124 -2.49 6.00 20.33
CA LEU A 124 -3.10 5.04 21.26
C LEU A 124 -4.16 5.69 22.15
N GLU A 125 -3.87 6.86 22.72
CA GLU A 125 -4.83 7.60 23.55
C GLU A 125 -6.03 8.08 22.71
N ARG A 126 -5.77 8.57 21.49
CA ARG A 126 -6.83 9.00 20.56
C ARG A 126 -7.75 7.86 20.13
N ALA A 127 -7.20 6.63 20.00
CA ALA A 127 -7.94 5.44 19.60
C ALA A 127 -8.73 4.80 20.74
N ASN A 128 -8.66 5.33 21.97
CA ASN A 128 -9.30 4.73 23.13
C ASN A 128 -10.82 4.58 22.93
N GLY A 129 -11.35 3.40 23.22
CA GLY A 129 -12.73 2.98 22.95
C GLY A 129 -13.00 2.59 21.50
N GLY A 130 -12.06 2.83 20.58
CA GLY A 130 -12.18 2.63 19.14
C GLY A 130 -11.31 1.54 18.56
N THR A 131 -10.82 1.78 17.34
CA THR A 131 -9.94 0.88 16.59
C THR A 131 -8.67 1.62 16.20
N LEU A 132 -7.52 1.02 16.46
CA LEU A 132 -6.21 1.46 15.98
C LEU A 132 -5.78 0.57 14.81
N PHE A 133 -5.45 1.19 13.70
CA PHE A 133 -4.84 0.54 12.55
C PHE A 133 -3.36 0.93 12.47
N LEU A 134 -2.48 -0.04 12.64
CA LEU A 134 -1.04 0.12 12.44
C LEU A 134 -0.66 -0.42 11.06
N ASP A 135 -0.38 0.48 10.12
CA ASP A 135 0.04 0.11 8.77
C ASP A 135 1.56 -0.04 8.70
N GLU A 136 2.03 -1.07 8.00
CA GLU A 136 3.44 -1.43 7.81
C GLU A 136 4.21 -1.61 9.13
N VAL A 137 3.68 -2.47 10.02
CA VAL A 137 4.30 -2.74 11.34
C VAL A 137 5.71 -3.33 11.25
N GLY A 138 6.05 -3.99 10.13
CA GLY A 138 7.38 -4.52 9.86
C GLY A 138 8.47 -3.45 9.69
N ASP A 139 8.10 -2.16 9.64
CA ASP A 139 9.03 -1.04 9.55
C ASP A 139 9.34 -0.39 10.91
N MET A 140 8.71 -0.85 11.99
CA MET A 140 9.00 -0.37 13.34
C MET A 140 10.36 -0.86 13.84
N SER A 141 11.08 0.01 14.56
CA SER A 141 12.28 -0.41 15.28
C SER A 141 11.97 -1.38 16.43
N LEU A 142 12.92 -2.22 16.79
CA LEU A 142 12.80 -3.17 17.91
C LEU A 142 12.40 -2.49 19.23
N LYS A 143 12.84 -1.26 19.45
CA LYS A 143 12.49 -0.46 20.62
C LYS A 143 11.01 -0.08 20.62
N THR A 144 10.50 0.38 19.47
CA THR A 144 9.08 0.70 19.29
C THR A 144 8.21 -0.55 19.42
N GLN A 145 8.65 -1.68 18.81
CA GLN A 145 7.98 -2.97 18.91
C GLN A 145 7.81 -3.42 20.37
N SER A 146 8.85 -3.28 21.20
CA SER A 146 8.81 -3.62 22.63
C SER A 146 7.78 -2.78 23.39
N LYS A 147 7.71 -1.48 23.13
CA LYS A 147 6.74 -0.59 23.77
C LYS A 147 5.30 -0.87 23.33
N VAL A 148 5.10 -1.17 22.03
CA VAL A 148 3.80 -1.56 21.50
C VAL A 148 3.33 -2.86 22.16
N LEU A 149 4.21 -3.86 22.28
CA LEU A 149 3.89 -5.12 22.96
C LEU A 149 3.44 -4.87 24.41
N SER A 150 4.21 -4.11 25.20
CA SER A 150 3.82 -3.79 26.57
C SER A 150 2.48 -3.08 26.66
N ALA A 151 2.23 -2.11 25.77
CA ALA A 151 0.95 -1.40 25.73
C ALA A 151 -0.24 -2.31 25.40
N LEU A 152 -0.03 -3.34 24.58
CA LEU A 152 -1.05 -4.33 24.22
C LEU A 152 -1.31 -5.36 25.30
N ASP A 153 -0.30 -5.71 26.08
CA ASP A 153 -0.41 -6.70 27.16
C ASP A 153 -1.03 -6.10 28.40
N ASP A 154 -0.54 -4.93 28.80
CA ASP A 154 -0.96 -4.26 30.03
C ASP A 154 -2.22 -3.41 29.85
N GLN A 155 -2.68 -3.19 28.61
CA GLN A 155 -3.74 -2.24 28.25
C GLN A 155 -3.51 -0.83 28.82
N GLN A 156 -2.25 -0.48 28.97
CA GLN A 156 -1.79 0.82 29.45
C GLN A 156 -0.42 1.17 28.88
N PHE A 157 -0.13 2.44 28.82
CA PHE A 157 1.19 2.93 28.42
C PHE A 157 1.53 4.22 29.16
N THR A 158 2.82 4.56 29.17
CA THR A 158 3.29 5.85 29.70
C THR A 158 3.75 6.73 28.55
N PRO A 159 3.21 7.96 28.42
CA PRO A 159 3.67 8.95 27.43
C PRO A 159 5.16 9.24 27.57
N VAL A 160 5.79 9.66 26.48
CA VAL A 160 7.23 10.04 26.52
C VAL A 160 7.44 11.20 27.48
N GLY A 161 8.31 11.02 28.47
CA GLY A 161 8.57 12.00 29.54
C GLY A 161 7.47 12.10 30.60
N GLY A 162 6.41 11.30 30.49
CA GLY A 162 5.41 11.17 31.55
C GLY A 162 5.79 10.14 32.61
N THR A 163 5.11 10.18 33.76
CA THR A 163 5.30 9.23 34.87
C THR A 163 4.02 8.46 35.19
N GLN A 164 2.88 8.93 34.71
CA GLN A 164 1.59 8.29 34.98
C GLN A 164 1.17 7.39 33.82
N PRO A 165 0.78 6.12 34.09
CA PRO A 165 0.26 5.24 33.07
C PRO A 165 -1.15 5.69 32.65
N ILE A 166 -1.45 5.53 31.35
CA ILE A 166 -2.76 5.80 30.75
C ILE A 166 -3.35 4.45 30.33
N HIS A 167 -4.53 4.14 30.85
CA HIS A 167 -5.28 2.95 30.44
C HIS A 167 -6.00 3.19 29.12
N VAL A 168 -5.98 2.19 28.23
CA VAL A 168 -6.64 2.25 26.92
C VAL A 168 -7.30 0.92 26.59
N ASP A 169 -8.52 1.01 26.05
CA ASP A 169 -9.24 -0.12 25.46
C ASP A 169 -9.29 0.09 23.94
N VAL A 170 -8.40 -0.55 23.21
CA VAL A 170 -8.25 -0.36 21.76
C VAL A 170 -8.33 -1.71 21.04
N ARG A 171 -9.20 -1.80 20.01
CA ARG A 171 -9.14 -2.89 19.05
C ARG A 171 -7.99 -2.64 18.09
N LEU A 172 -7.06 -3.59 17.99
CA LEU A 172 -5.91 -3.46 17.09
C LEU A 172 -6.12 -4.23 15.79
N ILE A 173 -5.84 -3.55 14.67
CA ILE A 173 -5.64 -4.13 13.35
C ILE A 173 -4.24 -3.71 12.90
N ALA A 174 -3.45 -4.63 12.40
CA ALA A 174 -2.11 -4.36 11.89
C ALA A 174 -1.97 -4.79 10.43
N SER A 175 -1.07 -4.18 9.69
CA SER A 175 -0.74 -4.62 8.34
C SER A 175 0.75 -4.61 8.05
N THR A 176 1.18 -5.41 7.08
CA THR A 176 2.55 -5.44 6.61
C THR A 176 2.65 -5.94 5.16
N ASN A 177 3.65 -5.47 4.44
CA ASN A 177 4.05 -6.00 3.15
C ASN A 177 5.28 -6.94 3.24
N LYS A 178 5.88 -7.05 4.45
CA LYS A 178 7.05 -7.90 4.71
C LYS A 178 6.63 -9.29 5.16
N ASP A 179 7.48 -10.26 4.90
CA ASP A 179 7.43 -11.56 5.57
C ASP A 179 8.01 -11.40 6.99
N LEU A 180 7.12 -11.39 7.99
CA LEU A 180 7.54 -11.19 9.37
C LEU A 180 8.34 -12.38 9.94
N GLU A 181 8.16 -13.59 9.43
CA GLU A 181 8.93 -14.76 9.85
C GLU A 181 10.38 -14.62 9.37
N GLU A 182 10.60 -14.14 8.14
CA GLU A 182 11.93 -13.78 7.66
C GLU A 182 12.54 -12.62 8.46
N GLU A 183 11.77 -11.60 8.79
CA GLU A 183 12.27 -10.47 9.59
C GLU A 183 12.61 -10.88 11.03
N ILE A 184 11.90 -11.85 11.62
CA ILE A 184 12.27 -12.48 12.91
C ILE A 184 13.60 -13.21 12.77
N ALA A 185 13.76 -14.02 11.72
CA ALA A 185 15.02 -14.74 11.49
C ALA A 185 16.22 -13.80 11.29
N LYS A 186 16.01 -12.62 10.70
CA LYS A 186 17.02 -11.56 10.54
C LYS A 186 17.25 -10.73 11.81
N GLY A 187 16.43 -10.89 12.84
CA GLY A 187 16.49 -10.11 14.08
C GLY A 187 15.91 -8.70 13.97
N ASN A 188 15.13 -8.39 12.92
CA ASN A 188 14.48 -7.09 12.67
C ASN A 188 13.07 -7.00 13.28
N PHE A 189 12.46 -8.13 13.60
CA PHE A 189 11.14 -8.17 14.21
C PHE A 189 11.12 -9.12 15.42
N ARG A 190 10.36 -8.76 16.45
CA ARG A 190 10.28 -9.54 17.68
C ARG A 190 9.24 -10.66 17.54
N GLU A 191 9.63 -11.86 17.91
CA GLU A 191 8.79 -13.06 17.87
C GLU A 191 7.57 -12.94 18.82
N ASP A 192 7.76 -12.37 20.01
CA ASP A 192 6.68 -12.17 20.98
C ASP A 192 5.59 -11.22 20.46
N LEU A 193 5.96 -10.12 19.80
CA LEU A 193 5.03 -9.20 19.15
C LEU A 193 4.32 -9.88 17.98
N PHE A 194 5.02 -10.68 17.18
CA PHE A 194 4.42 -11.43 16.07
C PHE A 194 3.26 -12.29 16.54
N TYR A 195 3.47 -13.16 17.55
CA TYR A 195 2.40 -13.99 18.08
C TYR A 195 1.26 -13.18 18.71
N ARG A 196 1.57 -12.02 19.23
CA ARG A 196 0.54 -11.14 19.80
C ARG A 196 -0.33 -10.47 18.73
N LEU A 197 0.22 -10.14 17.55
CA LEU A 197 -0.48 -9.53 16.43
C LEU A 197 -1.19 -10.57 15.55
N ASN A 198 -0.56 -11.70 15.30
CA ASN A 198 -0.98 -12.72 14.33
C ASN A 198 -2.01 -13.69 14.90
N VAL A 199 -3.12 -13.16 15.42
CA VAL A 199 -4.23 -14.00 15.94
C VAL A 199 -5.12 -14.45 14.78
N VAL A 200 -5.47 -13.53 13.87
CA VAL A 200 -6.24 -13.82 12.66
C VAL A 200 -5.55 -13.21 11.46
N PRO A 201 -4.85 -14.03 10.66
CA PRO A 201 -4.20 -13.56 9.44
C PRO A 201 -5.20 -13.34 8.31
N PHE A 202 -5.04 -12.20 7.61
CA PHE A 202 -5.71 -11.87 6.36
C PHE A 202 -4.67 -11.78 5.26
N LEU A 203 -4.76 -12.62 4.24
CA LEU A 203 -3.86 -12.58 3.09
C LEU A 203 -4.55 -11.86 1.94
N VAL A 204 -4.01 -10.72 1.52
CA VAL A 204 -4.53 -9.93 0.41
C VAL A 204 -3.72 -10.26 -0.84
N PRO A 205 -4.31 -10.96 -1.82
CA PRO A 205 -3.58 -11.33 -3.02
C PRO A 205 -3.23 -10.10 -3.87
N PRO A 206 -2.11 -10.12 -4.57
CA PRO A 206 -1.74 -9.08 -5.52
C PRO A 206 -2.73 -9.04 -6.69
N LEU A 207 -2.82 -7.88 -7.36
CA LEU A 207 -3.83 -7.66 -8.41
C LEU A 207 -3.67 -8.62 -9.61
N ARG A 208 -2.44 -9.06 -9.91
CA ARG A 208 -2.14 -10.05 -10.95
C ARG A 208 -2.76 -11.44 -10.71
N GLU A 209 -3.07 -11.78 -9.47
CA GLU A 209 -3.74 -13.04 -9.09
C GLU A 209 -5.27 -12.94 -9.08
N ARG A 210 -5.80 -11.70 -9.19
CA ARG A 210 -7.23 -11.41 -9.26
C ARG A 210 -7.58 -10.54 -10.46
N LYS A 211 -7.09 -10.92 -11.64
CA LYS A 211 -7.27 -10.16 -12.90
C LYS A 211 -8.73 -9.86 -13.24
N GLN A 212 -9.66 -10.72 -12.79
CA GLN A 212 -11.11 -10.53 -12.97
C GLN A 212 -11.63 -9.25 -12.28
N ASP A 213 -10.91 -8.74 -11.27
CA ASP A 213 -11.29 -7.54 -10.54
C ASP A 213 -10.78 -6.26 -11.22
N ILE A 214 -9.86 -6.36 -12.20
CA ILE A 214 -9.30 -5.18 -12.88
C ILE A 214 -10.36 -4.39 -13.64
N PRO A 215 -11.23 -5.00 -14.47
CA PRO A 215 -12.25 -4.26 -15.17
C PRO A 215 -13.25 -3.53 -14.24
N PRO A 216 -13.85 -4.17 -13.21
CA PRO A 216 -14.74 -3.46 -12.30
C PRO A 216 -14.04 -2.36 -11.50
N LEU A 217 -12.79 -2.55 -11.04
CA LEU A 217 -12.00 -1.52 -10.38
C LEU A 217 -11.71 -0.34 -11.30
N ALA A 218 -11.32 -0.59 -12.56
CA ALA A 218 -11.04 0.46 -13.53
C ALA A 218 -12.30 1.31 -13.81
N ARG A 219 -13.47 0.68 -13.94
CA ARG A 219 -14.76 1.39 -14.13
C ARG A 219 -15.13 2.20 -12.89
N GLU A 220 -14.91 1.68 -11.69
CA GLU A 220 -15.17 2.39 -10.44
C GLU A 220 -14.30 3.63 -10.31
N PHE A 221 -12.99 3.51 -10.54
CA PHE A 221 -12.07 4.66 -10.49
C PHE A 221 -12.41 5.68 -11.56
N LEU A 222 -12.77 5.24 -12.77
CA LEU A 222 -13.22 6.17 -13.79
C LEU A 222 -14.49 6.93 -13.38
N ALA A 223 -15.44 6.26 -12.74
CA ALA A 223 -16.66 6.90 -12.26
C ALA A 223 -16.38 7.85 -11.08
N GLU A 224 -15.44 7.48 -10.17
CA GLU A 224 -14.98 8.34 -9.07
C GLU A 224 -14.37 9.63 -9.62
N PHE A 225 -13.35 9.51 -10.48
CA PHE A 225 -12.68 10.67 -11.08
C PHE A 225 -13.58 11.43 -12.03
N GLY A 226 -14.48 10.73 -12.74
CA GLY A 226 -15.48 11.35 -13.62
C GLY A 226 -16.36 12.32 -12.86
N ARG A 227 -16.77 11.99 -11.65
CA ARG A 227 -17.52 12.90 -10.76
C ARG A 227 -16.65 14.04 -10.27
N GLN A 228 -15.41 13.73 -9.84
CA GLN A 228 -14.48 14.73 -9.31
C GLN A 228 -14.09 15.80 -10.35
N TYR A 229 -13.86 15.39 -11.60
CA TYR A 229 -13.44 16.27 -12.69
C TYR A 229 -14.62 16.77 -13.55
N GLY A 230 -15.88 16.57 -13.12
CA GLY A 230 -17.06 17.02 -13.86
C GLY A 230 -17.33 16.28 -15.18
N ARG A 231 -16.87 15.04 -15.31
CA ARG A 231 -16.94 14.21 -16.52
C ARG A 231 -17.61 12.83 -16.29
N PRO A 232 -18.81 12.78 -15.74
CA PRO A 232 -19.44 11.53 -15.28
C PRO A 232 -19.81 10.53 -16.38
N ARG A 233 -19.73 10.95 -17.68
CA ARG A 233 -20.12 10.11 -18.84
C ARG A 233 -18.95 9.45 -19.56
N MET A 234 -17.75 9.47 -18.97
CA MET A 234 -16.61 8.74 -19.55
C MET A 234 -16.78 7.23 -19.39
N GLU A 235 -16.39 6.50 -20.43
CA GLU A 235 -16.42 5.04 -20.48
C GLU A 235 -15.05 4.49 -20.85
N ILE A 236 -14.74 3.27 -20.40
CA ILE A 236 -13.57 2.51 -20.84
C ILE A 236 -14.08 1.43 -21.79
N VAL A 237 -13.52 1.37 -23.01
CA VAL A 237 -13.87 0.35 -23.99
C VAL A 237 -13.17 -0.98 -23.69
N ASP A 238 -13.70 -2.08 -24.22
CA ASP A 238 -13.25 -3.43 -23.84
C ASP A 238 -11.80 -3.72 -24.26
N ASP A 239 -11.31 -3.19 -25.38
CA ASP A 239 -9.91 -3.33 -25.79
C ASP A 239 -8.92 -2.69 -24.80
N ALA A 240 -9.31 -1.58 -24.18
CA ALA A 240 -8.54 -0.93 -23.13
C ALA A 240 -8.59 -1.74 -21.82
N LEU A 241 -9.75 -2.31 -21.48
CA LEU A 241 -9.89 -3.18 -20.31
C LEU A 241 -9.06 -4.46 -20.44
N GLU A 242 -9.03 -5.07 -21.63
CA GLU A 242 -8.18 -6.22 -21.92
C GLU A 242 -6.68 -5.89 -21.75
N ALA A 243 -6.25 -4.74 -22.27
CA ALA A 243 -4.88 -4.28 -22.09
C ALA A 243 -4.52 -4.07 -20.62
N LEU A 244 -5.43 -3.49 -19.81
CA LEU A 244 -5.26 -3.34 -18.37
C LEU A 244 -5.19 -4.71 -17.66
N ALA A 245 -6.01 -5.70 -18.07
CA ALA A 245 -6.03 -7.03 -17.47
C ALA A 245 -4.78 -7.87 -17.77
N GLN A 246 -4.06 -7.56 -18.85
CA GLN A 246 -2.81 -8.25 -19.23
C GLN A 246 -1.58 -7.74 -18.46
N TYR A 247 -1.64 -6.55 -17.88
CA TYR A 247 -0.51 -5.97 -17.17
C TYR A 247 -0.35 -6.57 -15.77
N HIS A 248 0.90 -6.60 -15.24
CA HIS A 248 1.22 -7.28 -13.97
C HIS A 248 0.94 -6.46 -12.71
N TRP A 249 0.81 -5.16 -12.85
CA TRP A 249 0.50 -4.23 -11.77
C TRP A 249 1.43 -4.36 -10.55
N PRO A 250 2.72 -4.07 -10.66
CA PRO A 250 3.65 -4.14 -9.53
C PRO A 250 3.25 -3.23 -8.37
N GLY A 251 2.59 -2.09 -8.65
CA GLY A 251 1.99 -1.21 -7.64
C GLY A 251 0.52 -1.52 -7.34
N ASN A 252 0.02 -2.68 -7.79
CA ASN A 252 -1.31 -3.20 -7.51
C ASN A 252 -2.45 -2.19 -7.80
N VAL A 253 -3.43 -2.09 -6.92
CA VAL A 253 -4.62 -1.22 -7.06
C VAL A 253 -4.24 0.27 -7.04
N ARG A 254 -3.19 0.64 -6.28
CA ARG A 254 -2.71 2.03 -6.24
C ARG A 254 -2.18 2.47 -7.61
N GLU A 255 -1.43 1.61 -8.29
CA GLU A 255 -0.93 1.90 -9.63
C GLU A 255 -2.07 1.96 -10.65
N LEU A 256 -3.01 1.03 -10.61
CA LEU A 256 -4.20 1.05 -11.48
C LEU A 256 -4.98 2.35 -11.31
N LYS A 257 -5.26 2.77 -10.08
CA LYS A 257 -5.95 4.03 -9.77
C LYS A 257 -5.22 5.23 -10.38
N ASN A 258 -3.90 5.31 -10.18
CA ASN A 258 -3.06 6.39 -10.72
C ASN A 258 -3.05 6.41 -12.26
N VAL A 259 -3.04 5.22 -12.90
CA VAL A 259 -3.09 5.13 -14.37
C VAL A 259 -4.42 5.65 -14.90
N ILE A 260 -5.54 5.25 -14.31
CA ILE A 260 -6.88 5.73 -14.73
C ILE A 260 -6.98 7.25 -14.54
N GLU A 261 -6.56 7.79 -13.42
CA GLU A 261 -6.54 9.23 -13.16
C GLU A 261 -5.70 9.98 -14.20
N ARG A 262 -4.47 9.51 -14.44
CA ARG A 262 -3.56 10.08 -15.45
C ARG A 262 -4.18 10.09 -16.84
N VAL A 263 -4.80 9.00 -17.25
CA VAL A 263 -5.47 8.90 -18.57
C VAL A 263 -6.58 9.93 -18.69
N MET A 264 -7.39 10.13 -17.66
CA MET A 264 -8.44 11.14 -17.63
C MET A 264 -7.89 12.56 -17.75
N ILE A 265 -6.82 12.88 -17.03
CA ILE A 265 -6.21 14.22 -17.05
C ILE A 265 -5.61 14.51 -18.42
N LEU A 266 -4.87 13.55 -19.00
CA LEU A 266 -4.19 13.73 -20.28
C LEU A 266 -5.13 13.74 -21.50
N ASN A 267 -6.36 13.23 -21.36
CA ASN A 267 -7.34 13.16 -22.45
C ASN A 267 -8.62 13.95 -22.14
N PRO A 268 -8.54 15.30 -21.99
CA PRO A 268 -9.67 16.10 -21.52
C PRO A 268 -10.86 16.13 -22.44
N ARG A 269 -10.71 15.82 -23.73
CA ARG A 269 -11.78 15.82 -24.73
C ARG A 269 -12.31 14.43 -25.06
N ALA A 270 -11.68 13.35 -24.57
CA ALA A 270 -12.14 12.00 -24.85
C ALA A 270 -13.41 11.68 -24.04
N LEU A 271 -14.41 11.11 -24.69
CA LEU A 271 -15.60 10.55 -24.06
C LEU A 271 -15.43 9.06 -23.75
N ARG A 272 -14.47 8.41 -24.44
CA ARG A 272 -14.16 7.00 -24.29
C ARG A 272 -12.65 6.81 -24.15
N ILE A 273 -12.25 5.99 -23.20
CA ILE A 273 -10.86 5.57 -23.02
C ILE A 273 -10.63 4.32 -23.86
N GLU A 274 -9.84 4.47 -24.92
CA GLU A 274 -9.38 3.42 -25.81
C GLU A 274 -7.94 3.01 -25.45
N ARG A 275 -7.49 1.87 -25.96
CA ARG A 275 -6.12 1.36 -25.74
C ARG A 275 -5.02 2.39 -26.07
N LYS A 276 -5.21 3.21 -27.11
CA LYS A 276 -4.25 4.27 -27.49
C LYS A 276 -4.06 5.37 -26.45
N HIS A 277 -5.03 5.54 -25.54
CA HIS A 277 -4.98 6.53 -24.46
C HIS A 277 -4.20 6.01 -23.23
N LEU A 278 -4.05 4.67 -23.13
CA LEU A 278 -3.29 4.08 -22.05
C LEU A 278 -1.78 4.38 -22.21
N PRO A 279 -1.07 4.64 -21.13
CA PRO A 279 0.39 4.72 -21.21
C PRO A 279 0.94 3.37 -21.72
N PRO A 280 2.16 3.33 -22.25
CA PRO A 280 2.81 2.06 -22.58
C PRO A 280 2.83 1.21 -21.29
N LEU A 281 1.91 0.24 -21.20
CA LEU A 281 1.88 -0.78 -20.15
C LEU A 281 2.97 -1.81 -20.51
N THR A 282 4.17 -1.32 -20.75
CA THR A 282 5.32 -2.18 -20.87
C THR A 282 5.75 -2.55 -19.47
N HIS A 283 5.94 -3.83 -19.23
CA HIS A 283 6.90 -4.18 -18.21
C HIS A 283 8.15 -3.33 -18.48
N LYS A 284 8.43 -2.30 -17.65
CA LYS A 284 9.82 -2.12 -17.36
C LYS A 284 10.22 -3.47 -16.74
N ALA A 285 10.83 -4.28 -17.56
CA ALA A 285 11.79 -5.28 -17.10
C ALA A 285 12.93 -4.50 -16.45
N GLY A 286 12.66 -3.91 -15.30
CA GLY A 286 13.49 -2.92 -14.64
C GLY A 286 13.04 -2.90 -13.19
N THR A 287 13.06 -3.98 -12.65
CA THR A 287 13.60 -4.61 -11.48
C THR A 287 13.29 -6.10 -11.67
N ARG A 288 13.96 -6.75 -12.61
CA ARG A 288 14.44 -8.06 -12.26
C ARG A 288 15.05 -7.82 -10.88
N SER A 289 14.53 -8.56 -9.89
CA SER A 289 15.38 -8.96 -8.78
C SER A 289 16.80 -8.89 -9.37
N THR A 290 17.65 -8.10 -8.80
CA THR A 290 19.06 -8.34 -8.95
C THR A 290 19.17 -9.84 -8.69
N GLU A 291 19.03 -10.68 -9.77
CA GLU A 291 19.68 -11.97 -9.76
C GLU A 291 21.04 -11.57 -9.26
N GLU A 292 21.40 -12.04 -8.09
CA GLU A 292 22.66 -11.69 -7.48
C GLU A 292 23.74 -12.20 -8.43
N PHE A 293 24.04 -11.37 -9.42
CA PHE A 293 25.18 -11.64 -10.29
C PHE A 293 26.38 -11.54 -9.38
N SER A 294 27.01 -12.66 -9.12
CA SER A 294 28.17 -12.72 -8.24
C SER A 294 29.35 -11.91 -8.81
N THR A 295 29.29 -11.53 -10.11
CA THR A 295 30.34 -10.74 -10.77
C THR A 295 29.75 -9.71 -11.75
N LEU A 296 30.46 -8.60 -11.93
CA LEU A 296 30.14 -7.58 -12.93
C LEU A 296 30.08 -8.16 -14.35
N GLN A 297 30.91 -9.17 -14.66
CA GLN A 297 30.91 -9.86 -15.94
C GLN A 297 29.57 -10.57 -16.20
N GLN A 298 29.04 -11.30 -15.22
CA GLN A 298 27.75 -11.98 -15.37
C GLN A 298 26.60 -10.99 -15.58
N ALA A 299 26.60 -9.86 -14.86
CA ALA A 299 25.62 -8.79 -15.06
C ALA A 299 25.69 -8.20 -16.47
N ARG A 300 26.88 -7.98 -16.97
CA ARG A 300 27.15 -7.46 -18.33
C ARG A 300 26.69 -8.45 -19.39
N ASP A 301 27.06 -9.71 -19.27
CA ASP A 301 26.71 -10.77 -20.22
C ASP A 301 25.18 -10.96 -20.31
N ALA A 302 24.49 -10.92 -19.18
CA ALA A 302 23.03 -10.99 -19.12
C ALA A 302 22.37 -9.81 -19.83
N TYR A 303 22.84 -8.57 -19.58
CA TYR A 303 22.31 -7.38 -20.24
C TYR A 303 22.61 -7.39 -21.76
N GLU A 304 23.82 -7.73 -22.17
CA GLU A 304 24.18 -7.82 -23.58
C GLU A 304 23.34 -8.87 -24.32
N ARG A 305 23.10 -10.02 -23.68
CA ARG A 305 22.23 -11.09 -24.22
C ARG A 305 20.82 -10.59 -24.48
N GLU A 306 20.21 -9.93 -23.49
CA GLU A 306 18.86 -9.40 -23.62
C GLU A 306 18.75 -8.33 -24.69
N PHE A 307 19.72 -7.43 -24.74
CA PHE A 307 19.75 -6.33 -25.70
C PHE A 307 19.89 -6.85 -27.15
N ILE A 308 20.74 -7.87 -27.36
CA ILE A 308 20.91 -8.51 -28.66
C ILE A 308 19.62 -9.21 -29.10
N LEU A 309 18.98 -10.00 -28.21
CA LEU A 309 17.73 -10.70 -28.53
C LEU A 309 16.62 -9.72 -28.90
N LYS A 310 16.47 -8.62 -28.16
CA LYS A 310 15.50 -7.56 -28.47
C LYS A 310 15.72 -6.96 -29.85
N LYS A 311 16.98 -6.68 -30.24
CA LYS A 311 17.31 -6.11 -31.56
C LYS A 311 17.11 -7.11 -32.69
N ILE A 312 17.30 -8.39 -32.47
CA ILE A 312 16.98 -9.46 -33.42
C ILE A 312 15.47 -9.52 -33.66
N GLU A 313 14.68 -9.44 -32.60
CA GLU A 313 13.21 -9.45 -32.68
C GLU A 313 12.68 -8.19 -33.41
N GLU A 314 13.18 -7.00 -33.07
CA GLU A 314 12.85 -5.73 -33.75
C GLU A 314 13.18 -5.77 -35.25
N SER A 315 14.24 -6.49 -35.63
CA SER A 315 14.65 -6.67 -37.04
C SER A 315 13.91 -7.81 -37.76
N ARG A 316 12.93 -8.47 -37.13
CA ARG A 316 12.21 -9.65 -37.64
C ARG A 316 13.15 -10.79 -38.04
N ASN A 317 14.13 -11.09 -37.19
CA ASN A 317 15.18 -12.09 -37.39
C ASN A 317 16.13 -11.81 -38.58
N ASN A 318 16.15 -10.61 -39.14
CA ASN A 318 17.12 -10.21 -40.13
C ASN A 318 18.46 -9.84 -39.48
N MET A 319 19.43 -10.78 -39.51
CA MET A 319 20.72 -10.64 -38.83
C MET A 319 21.58 -9.48 -39.36
N SER A 320 21.47 -9.13 -40.63
CA SER A 320 22.21 -8.00 -41.20
C SER A 320 21.69 -6.68 -40.66
N ARG A 321 20.34 -6.54 -40.59
CA ARG A 321 19.69 -5.37 -40.03
C ARG A 321 19.86 -5.28 -38.51
N ALA A 322 19.84 -6.41 -37.79
CA ALA A 322 20.13 -6.46 -36.36
C ALA A 322 21.55 -6.00 -36.04
N ALA A 323 22.55 -6.42 -36.83
CA ALA A 323 23.95 -6.00 -36.70
C ALA A 323 24.09 -4.49 -36.90
N GLU A 324 23.41 -3.92 -37.91
CA GLU A 324 23.40 -2.49 -38.19
C GLU A 324 22.77 -1.71 -37.02
N LEU A 325 21.62 -2.15 -36.49
CA LEU A 325 20.95 -1.54 -35.32
C LEU A 325 21.78 -1.63 -34.02
N LEU A 326 22.68 -2.60 -33.94
CA LEU A 326 23.59 -2.77 -32.80
C LEU A 326 24.92 -2.03 -32.99
N GLY A 327 25.17 -1.43 -34.17
CA GLY A 327 26.45 -0.81 -34.50
C GLY A 327 27.61 -1.81 -34.60
N LEU A 328 27.31 -3.06 -34.97
CA LEU A 328 28.28 -4.16 -35.05
C LEU A 328 28.38 -4.69 -36.49
N GLU A 329 29.55 -5.23 -36.83
CA GLU A 329 29.65 -6.07 -38.03
C GLU A 329 28.91 -7.40 -37.83
N ARG A 330 28.30 -7.92 -38.89
CA ARG A 330 27.57 -9.19 -38.87
C ARG A 330 28.40 -10.35 -38.29
N SER A 331 29.66 -10.45 -38.66
CA SER A 331 30.61 -11.45 -38.13
C SER A 331 30.85 -11.31 -36.61
N HIS A 332 30.88 -10.08 -36.14
CA HIS A 332 31.06 -9.78 -34.72
C HIS A 332 29.78 -10.10 -33.90
N LEU A 333 28.59 -9.82 -34.45
CA LEU A 333 27.33 -10.21 -33.87
C LEU A 333 27.23 -11.72 -33.64
N TYR A 334 27.56 -12.53 -34.67
CA TYR A 334 27.56 -13.99 -34.54
C TYR A 334 28.54 -14.50 -33.47
N ARG A 335 29.75 -13.93 -33.38
CA ARG A 335 30.71 -14.28 -32.32
C ARG A 335 30.17 -13.96 -30.92
N LYS A 336 29.54 -12.77 -30.72
CA LYS A 336 28.93 -12.39 -29.46
C LYS A 336 27.76 -13.29 -29.12
N MET A 337 26.90 -13.62 -30.07
CA MET A 337 25.75 -14.52 -29.84
C MET A 337 26.24 -15.90 -29.37
N LYS A 338 27.28 -16.44 -30.00
CA LYS A 338 27.88 -17.71 -29.59
C LYS A 338 28.49 -17.65 -28.19
N ALA A 339 29.19 -16.58 -27.83
CA ALA A 339 29.76 -16.36 -26.51
C ALA A 339 28.70 -16.25 -25.44
N LEU A 340 27.54 -15.65 -25.75
CA LEU A 340 26.42 -15.45 -24.84
C LEU A 340 25.38 -16.61 -24.83
N GLY A 341 25.67 -17.70 -25.56
CA GLY A 341 24.80 -18.89 -25.62
C GLY A 341 23.43 -18.63 -26.29
N ILE A 342 23.38 -17.70 -27.27
CA ILE A 342 22.18 -17.42 -28.06
C ILE A 342 22.17 -18.35 -29.28
N ALA A 343 21.14 -19.24 -29.34
CA ALA A 343 20.98 -20.15 -30.46
C ALA A 343 20.58 -19.37 -31.72
N VAL A 344 21.31 -19.57 -32.80
CA VAL A 344 20.94 -19.07 -34.13
C VAL A 344 19.98 -20.10 -34.73
N ARG A 345 18.71 -19.74 -34.92
CA ARG A 345 17.81 -20.51 -35.79
C ARG A 345 18.17 -20.09 -37.22
N GLU A 346 18.69 -21.04 -38.00
CA GLU A 346 18.83 -20.91 -39.46
C GLU A 346 17.48 -20.76 -40.17
#